data_58dc73c3816ce9e97c68c1b562ffba9e
#
_entry.id   58dc73c3816ce9e97c68c1b562ffba9e
#
_cell.length_a   1.000
_cell.length_b   1.000
_cell.length_c   1.000
_cell.angle_alpha   90.00
_cell.angle_beta   90.00
_cell.angle_gamma   90.00
#
_symmetry.space_group_name_H-M   'P 1'
#
loop_
_entity.id
_entity.type
_entity.pdbx_description
1 polymer ?
#
loop_
_entity_poly.entity_id
_entity_poly.type
_entity_poly.pdbx_seq_one_letter_code
_entity_poly.pdbx_strand_id
1 'polypeptide(L)'
;MGSTAPPAEDHSLPRAALSPEQRRRYDLLLAGLDLLDQAIAVFDATPKLVTWNKAMLRLLDFPESLVRVGTPFEEFARFNAERGEYGPGDVETLVRERVAAARSFQPHYVERARPNGRILAVRGVPIPNLGFVSLWTDITEQRRYAEVIEEQNAQREARV
;
A
#
# COMPACT_ATOMS: atom_id res chain seq x y z
N MET A 1 -28.02 -8.05 -32.98
CA MET A 1 -27.81 -9.14 -32.03
C MET A 1 -26.81 -8.63 -30.98
N GLY A 2 -27.35 -8.16 -29.85
CA GLY A 2 -26.56 -7.61 -28.74
C GLY A 2 -26.01 -8.74 -27.89
N SER A 3 -24.71 -8.89 -27.86
CA SER A 3 -24.02 -9.72 -26.87
C SER A 3 -23.91 -8.91 -25.58
N THR A 4 -24.83 -9.15 -24.67
CA THR A 4 -24.74 -8.62 -23.30
C THR A 4 -23.75 -9.48 -22.56
N ALA A 5 -22.55 -8.94 -22.28
CA ALA A 5 -21.63 -9.58 -21.35
C ALA A 5 -22.30 -9.67 -19.97
N PRO A 6 -22.17 -10.78 -19.24
CA PRO A 6 -22.73 -10.88 -17.90
C PRO A 6 -22.03 -9.85 -16.98
N PRO A 7 -22.76 -9.28 -16.01
CA PRO A 7 -22.15 -8.38 -15.05
C PRO A 7 -21.04 -9.14 -14.30
N ALA A 8 -19.91 -8.46 -14.08
CA ALA A 8 -18.82 -8.99 -13.27
C ALA A 8 -19.39 -9.37 -11.90
N GLU A 9 -19.33 -10.65 -11.56
CA GLU A 9 -19.77 -11.13 -10.26
C GLU A 9 -18.85 -10.49 -9.20
N ASP A 10 -19.48 -9.72 -8.34
CA ASP A 10 -18.85 -9.18 -7.14
C ASP A 10 -18.50 -10.36 -6.22
N HIS A 11 -17.24 -10.80 -6.28
CA HIS A 11 -16.75 -11.91 -5.48
C HIS A 11 -16.44 -11.52 -4.03
N SER A 12 -16.75 -10.30 -3.61
CA SER A 12 -16.79 -9.96 -2.19
C SER A 12 -17.97 -10.66 -1.55
N LEU A 13 -17.73 -11.79 -0.89
CA LEU A 13 -18.75 -12.45 -0.09
C LEU A 13 -19.34 -11.45 0.89
N PRO A 14 -20.64 -11.15 0.82
CA PRO A 14 -21.24 -10.24 1.79
C PRO A 14 -21.00 -10.81 3.18
N ARG A 15 -20.59 -9.96 4.12
CA ARG A 15 -20.34 -10.33 5.52
C ARG A 15 -21.50 -11.15 6.12
N ALA A 16 -22.73 -10.95 5.61
CA ALA A 16 -23.91 -11.71 5.96
C ALA A 16 -23.92 -13.18 5.47
N ALA A 17 -23.10 -13.54 4.48
CA ALA A 17 -23.00 -14.91 3.95
C ALA A 17 -22.01 -15.80 4.70
N LEU A 18 -21.22 -15.23 5.64
CA LEU A 18 -20.26 -15.98 6.45
C LEU A 18 -20.97 -16.69 7.61
N SER A 19 -20.54 -17.92 7.92
CA SER A 19 -20.95 -18.59 9.15
C SER A 19 -20.47 -17.80 10.39
N PRO A 20 -21.07 -17.98 11.58
CA PRO A 20 -20.59 -17.32 12.79
C PRO A 20 -19.12 -17.59 13.10
N GLU A 21 -18.62 -18.80 12.82
CA GLU A 21 -17.22 -19.16 13.01
C GLU A 21 -16.30 -18.45 12.00
N GLN A 22 -16.70 -18.38 10.73
CA GLN A 22 -15.97 -17.67 9.69
C GLN A 22 -15.90 -16.16 9.98
N ARG A 23 -17.01 -15.57 10.45
CA ARG A 23 -17.07 -14.17 10.89
C ARG A 23 -16.11 -13.88 12.03
N ARG A 24 -16.08 -14.76 13.04
CA ARG A 24 -15.17 -14.65 14.18
C ARG A 24 -13.71 -14.69 13.73
N ARG A 25 -13.36 -15.62 12.85
CA ARG A 25 -12.00 -15.71 12.28
C ARG A 25 -11.62 -14.45 11.52
N TYR A 26 -12.53 -13.95 10.71
CA TYR A 26 -12.33 -12.73 9.93
C TYR A 26 -12.12 -11.52 10.85
N ASP A 27 -12.97 -11.34 11.84
CA ASP A 27 -12.86 -10.25 12.82
C ASP A 27 -11.54 -10.31 13.61
N LEU A 28 -11.11 -11.50 14.00
CA LEU A 28 -9.83 -11.69 14.71
C LEU A 28 -8.63 -11.37 13.83
N LEU A 29 -8.67 -11.76 12.56
CA LEU A 29 -7.61 -11.44 11.61
C LEU A 29 -7.49 -9.93 11.39
N LEU A 30 -8.60 -9.24 11.18
CA LEU A 30 -8.61 -7.78 11.02
C LEU A 30 -8.14 -7.08 12.28
N ALA A 31 -8.60 -7.51 13.46
CA ALA A 31 -8.16 -6.95 14.73
C ALA A 31 -6.65 -7.14 14.94
N GLY A 32 -6.11 -8.31 14.58
CA GLY A 32 -4.68 -8.58 14.63
C GLY A 32 -3.87 -7.70 13.68
N LEU A 33 -4.34 -7.48 12.46
CA LEU A 33 -3.71 -6.58 11.49
C LEU A 33 -3.69 -5.12 11.99
N ASP A 34 -4.70 -4.70 12.74
CA ASP A 34 -4.79 -3.36 13.31
C ASP A 34 -3.79 -3.10 14.44
N LEU A 35 -3.20 -4.15 15.02
CA LEU A 35 -2.15 -4.01 16.03
C LEU A 35 -0.76 -3.78 15.43
N LEU A 36 -0.60 -3.96 14.13
CA LEU A 36 0.67 -3.75 13.45
C LEU A 36 0.94 -2.26 13.20
N ASP A 37 2.19 -1.85 13.37
CA ASP A 37 2.64 -0.50 13.02
C ASP A 37 2.84 -0.33 11.51
N GLN A 38 3.06 -1.42 10.80
CA GLN A 38 3.18 -1.45 9.35
C GLN A 38 1.81 -1.25 8.71
N ALA A 39 1.70 -0.33 7.73
CA ALA A 39 0.49 -0.14 6.96
C ALA A 39 0.32 -1.28 5.93
N ILE A 40 -0.87 -1.83 5.85
CA ILE A 40 -1.22 -2.93 4.97
C ILE A 40 -2.45 -2.57 4.17
N ALA A 41 -2.39 -2.78 2.85
CA ALA A 41 -3.54 -2.73 1.97
C ALA A 41 -3.54 -3.93 1.04
N VAL A 42 -4.68 -4.57 0.88
CA VAL A 42 -4.87 -5.73 0.00
C VAL A 42 -5.75 -5.33 -1.16
N PHE A 43 -5.26 -5.58 -2.37
CA PHE A 43 -5.96 -5.33 -3.63
C PHE A 43 -6.25 -6.65 -4.33
N ASP A 44 -7.40 -6.74 -4.97
CA ASP A 44 -7.72 -7.87 -5.84
C ASP A 44 -6.99 -7.79 -7.19
N ALA A 45 -7.26 -8.73 -8.07
CA ALA A 45 -6.58 -8.82 -9.37
C ALA A 45 -7.00 -7.73 -10.38
N THR A 46 -8.05 -6.91 -10.12
CA THR A 46 -8.57 -5.90 -11.07
C THR A 46 -7.75 -4.61 -11.21
N PRO A 47 -6.99 -4.00 -10.32
CA PRO A 47 -6.86 -4.06 -8.86
C PRO A 47 -7.75 -3.05 -8.12
N LYS A 48 -8.55 -3.55 -7.22
CA LYS A 48 -9.42 -2.76 -6.33
C LYS A 48 -9.14 -3.09 -4.88
N LEU A 49 -9.27 -2.11 -4.00
CA LEU A 49 -9.04 -2.27 -2.56
C LEU A 49 -10.06 -3.24 -1.96
N VAL A 50 -9.56 -4.25 -1.26
CA VAL A 50 -10.37 -5.26 -0.57
C VAL A 50 -10.39 -5.03 0.93
N THR A 51 -9.22 -4.85 1.53
CA THR A 51 -9.07 -4.62 2.97
C THR A 51 -7.78 -3.87 3.28
N TRP A 52 -7.71 -3.31 4.47
CA TRP A 52 -6.59 -2.52 4.98
C TRP A 52 -6.58 -2.58 6.51
N ASN A 53 -5.49 -2.10 7.11
CA ASN A 53 -5.43 -1.94 8.56
C ASN A 53 -5.44 -0.46 9.00
N LYS A 54 -5.57 -0.21 10.29
CA LYS A 54 -5.61 1.15 10.85
C LYS A 54 -4.30 1.92 10.64
N ALA A 55 -3.16 1.22 10.59
CA ALA A 55 -1.87 1.85 10.31
C ALA A 55 -1.84 2.52 8.93
N MET A 56 -2.54 1.98 7.94
CA MET A 56 -2.68 2.62 6.63
C MET A 56 -3.29 4.02 6.75
N LEU A 57 -4.31 4.18 7.57
CA LEU A 57 -4.97 5.47 7.79
C LEU A 57 -4.06 6.46 8.51
N ARG A 58 -3.34 5.99 9.55
CA ARG A 58 -2.44 6.85 10.33
C ARG A 58 -1.21 7.29 9.55
N LEU A 59 -0.63 6.38 8.78
CA LEU A 59 0.67 6.58 8.14
C LEU A 59 0.58 7.32 6.81
N LEU A 60 -0.45 7.03 6.02
CA LEU A 60 -0.51 7.46 4.62
C LEU A 60 -1.39 8.70 4.37
N ASP A 61 -2.17 9.13 5.36
CA ASP A 61 -3.01 10.34 5.27
C ASP A 61 -3.96 10.38 4.07
N PHE A 62 -4.51 9.25 3.69
CA PHE A 62 -5.55 9.20 2.67
C PHE A 62 -6.89 9.69 3.24
N PRO A 63 -7.69 10.44 2.46
CA PRO A 63 -9.03 10.84 2.88
C PRO A 63 -9.96 9.63 2.99
N GLU A 64 -10.93 9.67 3.90
CA GLU A 64 -11.93 8.62 4.08
C GLU A 64 -12.71 8.29 2.80
N SER A 65 -12.94 9.30 1.97
CA SER A 65 -13.61 9.13 0.68
C SER A 65 -12.88 8.19 -0.28
N LEU A 66 -11.57 8.04 -0.09
CA LEU A 66 -10.71 7.20 -0.92
C LEU A 66 -10.56 5.78 -0.34
N VAL A 67 -10.51 5.64 0.97
CA VAL A 67 -10.26 4.36 1.64
C VAL A 67 -11.58 3.60 1.83
N ARG A 68 -12.02 2.96 0.77
CA ARG A 68 -13.25 2.16 0.70
C ARG A 68 -13.02 0.88 -0.08
N VAL A 69 -13.78 -0.15 0.27
CA VAL A 69 -13.80 -1.39 -0.52
C VAL A 69 -14.20 -1.07 -1.96
N GLY A 70 -13.43 -1.58 -2.90
CA GLY A 70 -13.67 -1.39 -4.33
C GLY A 70 -12.98 -0.17 -4.95
N THR A 71 -12.30 0.68 -4.18
CA THR A 71 -11.55 1.81 -4.75
C THR A 71 -10.42 1.30 -5.64
N PRO A 72 -10.36 1.71 -6.91
CA PRO A 72 -9.27 1.33 -7.81
C PRO A 72 -7.91 1.79 -7.32
N PHE A 73 -6.89 0.98 -7.47
CA PHE A 73 -5.51 1.33 -7.15
C PHE A 73 -5.06 2.63 -7.84
N GLU A 74 -5.51 2.85 -9.06
CA GLU A 74 -5.23 4.08 -9.82
C GLU A 74 -5.61 5.36 -9.06
N GLU A 75 -6.72 5.35 -8.32
CA GLU A 75 -7.15 6.53 -7.56
C GLU A 75 -6.19 6.85 -6.41
N PHE A 76 -5.64 5.84 -5.74
CA PHE A 76 -4.59 6.04 -4.73
C PHE A 76 -3.30 6.59 -5.36
N ALA A 77 -2.90 6.03 -6.49
CA ALA A 77 -1.73 6.49 -7.23
C ALA A 77 -1.90 7.94 -7.70
N ARG A 78 -3.08 8.31 -8.19
CA ARG A 78 -3.38 9.67 -8.63
C ARG A 78 -3.35 10.66 -7.47
N PHE A 79 -3.99 10.32 -6.38
CA PHE A 79 -3.97 11.16 -5.17
C PHE A 79 -2.52 11.40 -4.69
N ASN A 80 -1.71 10.37 -4.64
CA ASN A 80 -0.30 10.48 -4.26
C ASN A 80 0.52 11.31 -5.26
N ALA A 81 0.32 11.12 -6.56
CA ALA A 81 1.01 11.88 -7.59
C ALA A 81 0.66 13.39 -7.49
N GLU A 82 -0.60 13.71 -7.31
CA GLU A 82 -1.10 15.09 -7.20
C GLU A 82 -0.60 15.82 -5.95
N ARG A 83 -0.42 15.12 -4.82
CA ARG A 83 0.10 15.71 -3.58
C ARG A 83 1.63 15.66 -3.45
N GLY A 84 2.34 15.22 -4.49
CA GLY A 84 3.80 15.22 -4.52
C GLY A 84 4.49 14.05 -3.81
N GLU A 85 3.76 13.00 -3.43
CA GLU A 85 4.33 11.83 -2.74
C GLU A 85 5.40 11.09 -3.56
N TYR A 86 5.28 11.12 -4.89
CA TYR A 86 6.23 10.46 -5.78
C TYR A 86 7.35 11.38 -6.28
N GLY A 87 7.40 12.62 -5.78
CA GLY A 87 8.35 13.62 -6.27
C GLY A 87 7.87 14.35 -7.51
N PRO A 88 8.75 15.14 -8.14
CA PRO A 88 8.40 15.90 -9.34
C PRO A 88 8.16 14.99 -10.54
N GLY A 89 7.26 15.40 -11.42
CA GLY A 89 6.94 14.67 -12.65
C GLY A 89 5.52 14.96 -13.13
N ASP A 90 5.23 14.51 -14.34
CA ASP A 90 3.90 14.57 -14.90
C ASP A 90 2.97 13.56 -14.18
N VAL A 91 1.83 14.05 -13.68
CA VAL A 91 0.88 13.25 -12.91
C VAL A 91 0.43 12.01 -13.67
N GLU A 92 0.05 12.15 -14.94
CA GLU A 92 -0.41 11.02 -15.75
C GLU A 92 0.68 9.96 -15.98
N THR A 93 1.93 10.39 -16.16
CA THR A 93 3.08 9.48 -16.28
C THR A 93 3.35 8.75 -14.97
N LEU A 94 3.36 9.46 -13.84
CA LEU A 94 3.57 8.86 -12.52
C LEU A 94 2.48 7.83 -12.19
N VAL A 95 1.22 8.15 -12.46
CA VAL A 95 0.09 7.23 -12.26
C VAL A 95 0.24 5.99 -13.15
N ARG A 96 0.54 6.16 -14.42
CA ARG A 96 0.72 5.06 -15.37
C ARG A 96 1.81 4.09 -14.96
N GLU A 97 2.95 4.61 -14.51
CA GLU A 97 4.06 3.78 -14.03
C GLU A 97 3.68 2.96 -12.80
N ARG A 98 2.97 3.57 -11.84
CA ARG A 98 2.52 2.89 -10.63
C ARG A 98 1.48 1.82 -10.91
N VAL A 99 0.52 2.11 -11.77
CA VAL A 99 -0.51 1.14 -12.19
C VAL A 99 0.12 -0.02 -12.96
N ALA A 100 1.06 0.25 -13.85
CA ALA A 100 1.78 -0.79 -14.58
C ALA A 100 2.57 -1.70 -13.63
N ALA A 101 3.24 -1.14 -12.62
CA ALA A 101 3.96 -1.90 -11.61
C ALA A 101 3.00 -2.80 -10.80
N ALA A 102 1.85 -2.27 -10.38
CA ALA A 102 0.84 -3.05 -9.67
C ALA A 102 0.27 -4.20 -10.51
N ARG A 103 0.00 -3.95 -11.78
CA ARG A 103 -0.54 -4.94 -12.71
C ARG A 103 0.47 -5.96 -13.20
N SER A 104 1.76 -5.73 -12.98
CA SER A 104 2.80 -6.71 -13.32
C SER A 104 2.78 -7.96 -12.45
N PHE A 105 2.14 -7.89 -11.29
CA PHE A 105 2.10 -8.96 -10.27
C PHE A 105 3.49 -9.52 -9.94
N GLN A 106 4.51 -8.65 -9.95
CA GLN A 106 5.87 -8.97 -9.55
C GLN A 106 6.17 -8.36 -8.17
N PRO A 107 6.97 -9.04 -7.33
CA PRO A 107 7.43 -8.44 -6.09
C PRO A 107 8.23 -7.18 -6.40
N HIS A 108 8.02 -6.13 -5.62
CA HIS A 108 8.81 -4.92 -5.74
C HIS A 108 9.07 -4.30 -4.35
N TYR A 109 10.14 -3.55 -4.28
CA TYR A 109 10.55 -2.81 -3.10
C TYR A 109 11.11 -1.46 -3.52
N VAL A 110 10.68 -0.41 -2.85
CA VAL A 110 11.20 0.93 -3.05
C VAL A 110 11.20 1.69 -1.73
N GLU A 111 12.20 2.52 -1.54
CA GLU A 111 12.23 3.49 -0.45
C GLU A 111 12.00 4.87 -1.03
N ARG A 112 11.16 5.66 -0.39
CA ARG A 112 10.89 7.02 -0.85
C ARG A 112 10.79 8.01 0.31
N ALA A 113 11.33 9.21 0.10
CA ALA A 113 11.13 10.34 1.00
C ALA A 113 9.78 11.00 0.69
N ARG A 114 8.98 11.21 1.72
CA ARG A 114 7.72 11.93 1.61
C ARG A 114 7.94 13.45 1.70
N PRO A 115 7.01 14.28 1.19
CA PRO A 115 7.07 15.73 1.36
C PRO A 115 7.16 16.19 2.82
N ASN A 116 6.60 15.43 3.76
CA ASN A 116 6.68 15.69 5.20
C ASN A 116 8.03 15.34 5.85
N GLY A 117 9.02 14.87 5.08
CA GLY A 117 10.34 14.47 5.56
C GLY A 117 10.43 13.05 6.11
N ARG A 118 9.33 12.31 6.17
CA ARG A 118 9.33 10.89 6.57
C ARG A 118 9.83 10.02 5.41
N ILE A 119 10.45 8.90 5.74
CA ILE A 119 10.95 7.94 4.77
C ILE A 119 10.15 6.65 4.90
N LEU A 120 9.55 6.20 3.79
CA LEU A 120 8.78 4.97 3.71
C LEU A 120 9.53 3.91 2.93
N ALA A 121 9.57 2.69 3.47
CA ALA A 121 9.83 1.49 2.71
C ALA A 121 8.49 0.96 2.19
N VAL A 122 8.37 0.81 0.89
CA VAL A 122 7.15 0.33 0.22
C VAL A 122 7.44 -1.01 -0.43
N ARG A 123 6.68 -2.02 -0.05
CA ARG A 123 6.81 -3.37 -0.57
C ARG A 123 5.51 -3.82 -1.20
N GLY A 124 5.57 -4.31 -2.43
CA GLY A 124 4.46 -4.99 -3.09
C GLY A 124 4.73 -6.49 -3.16
N VAL A 125 3.77 -7.30 -2.71
CA VAL A 125 3.87 -8.76 -2.73
C VAL A 125 2.66 -9.33 -3.46
N PRO A 126 2.86 -10.04 -4.59
CA PRO A 126 1.73 -10.66 -5.28
C PRO A 126 1.14 -11.81 -4.48
N ILE A 127 -0.19 -11.94 -4.56
CA ILE A 127 -0.92 -13.13 -4.10
C ILE A 127 -1.35 -13.86 -5.37
N PRO A 128 -0.73 -15.01 -5.71
CA PRO A 128 -0.97 -15.66 -6.99
C PRO A 128 -2.46 -15.85 -7.30
N ASN A 129 -2.90 -15.40 -8.47
CA ASN A 129 -4.26 -15.46 -9.00
C ASN A 129 -5.33 -14.66 -8.23
N LEU A 130 -4.97 -13.96 -7.14
CA LEU A 130 -5.95 -13.26 -6.30
C LEU A 130 -5.75 -11.74 -6.27
N GLY A 131 -4.51 -11.26 -6.32
CA GLY A 131 -4.23 -9.84 -6.22
C GLY A 131 -2.82 -9.57 -5.68
N PHE A 132 -2.68 -8.55 -4.85
CA PHE A 132 -1.41 -8.23 -4.20
C PHE A 132 -1.62 -7.52 -2.86
N VAL A 133 -0.60 -7.56 -2.03
CA VAL A 133 -0.51 -6.82 -0.78
C VAL A 133 0.49 -5.70 -0.93
N SER A 134 0.12 -4.50 -0.54
CA SER A 134 1.04 -3.37 -0.37
C SER A 134 1.34 -3.18 1.11
N LEU A 135 2.61 -3.03 1.42
CA LEU A 135 3.13 -2.85 2.78
C LEU A 135 3.94 -1.57 2.83
N TRP A 136 3.67 -0.72 3.81
CA TRP A 136 4.42 0.51 4.04
C TRP A 136 4.98 0.51 5.45
N THR A 137 6.28 0.70 5.57
CA THR A 137 6.97 0.81 6.85
C THR A 137 7.64 2.17 6.95
N ASP A 138 7.38 2.91 8.02
CA ASP A 138 8.12 4.13 8.30
C ASP A 138 9.50 3.77 8.84
N ILE A 139 10.52 4.03 8.05
CA ILE A 139 11.92 3.74 8.35
C ILE A 139 12.73 5.00 8.67
N THR A 140 12.07 6.10 8.97
CA THR A 140 12.72 7.40 9.16
C THR A 140 13.77 7.34 10.26
N GLU A 141 13.45 6.78 11.42
CA GLU A 141 14.36 6.70 12.55
C GLU A 141 15.53 5.77 12.28
N GLN A 142 15.30 4.62 11.65
CA GLN A 142 16.34 3.68 11.26
C GLN A 142 17.33 4.31 10.28
N ARG A 143 16.83 5.11 9.33
CA ARG A 143 17.69 5.82 8.36
C ARG A 143 18.51 6.91 9.02
N ARG A 144 17.90 7.71 9.88
CA ARG A 144 18.62 8.75 10.65
C ARG A 144 19.70 8.16 11.54
N TYR A 145 19.41 7.05 12.20
CA TYR A 145 20.37 6.36 13.05
C TYR A 145 21.55 5.80 12.22
N ALA A 146 21.28 5.19 11.07
CA ALA A 146 22.31 4.71 10.16
C ALA A 146 23.23 5.83 9.66
N GLU A 147 22.67 6.99 9.31
CA GLU A 147 23.43 8.18 8.90
C GLU A 147 24.35 8.67 10.01
N VAL A 148 23.86 8.72 11.25
CA VAL A 148 24.69 9.13 12.41
C VAL A 148 25.86 8.17 12.61
N ILE A 149 25.65 6.86 12.50
CA ILE A 149 26.71 5.86 12.61
C ILE A 149 27.74 6.00 11.49
N GLU A 150 27.29 6.16 10.24
CA GLU A 150 28.19 6.38 9.09
C GLU A 150 29.05 7.63 9.27
N GLU A 151 28.46 8.71 9.73
CA GLU A 151 29.15 9.97 9.99
C GLU A 151 30.18 9.83 11.09
N GLN A 152 29.84 9.14 12.18
CA GLN A 152 30.82 8.83 13.26
C GLN A 152 31.96 7.94 12.78
N ASN A 153 31.69 6.94 11.96
CA ASN A 153 32.69 6.08 11.38
C ASN A 153 33.66 6.83 10.46
N ALA A 154 33.10 7.69 9.59
CA ALA A 154 33.89 8.55 8.70
C ALA A 154 34.83 9.49 9.50
N GLN A 155 34.32 10.08 10.59
CA GLN A 155 35.13 10.93 11.48
C GLN A 155 36.26 10.15 12.19
N ARG A 156 35.99 8.91 12.59
CA ARG A 156 37.02 8.04 13.19
C ARG A 156 38.12 7.67 12.19
N GLU A 157 37.74 7.35 10.97
CA GLU A 157 38.71 7.03 9.91
C GLU A 157 39.58 8.24 9.53
N ALA A 158 39.01 9.44 9.53
CA ALA A 158 39.73 10.67 9.24
C ALA A 158 40.73 11.08 10.35
N ARG A 159 40.60 10.54 11.57
CA ARG A 159 41.48 10.83 12.72
C ARG A 159 42.67 9.88 12.85
N VAL A 160 42.79 8.89 12.03
CA VAL A 160 43.88 7.91 12.05
C VAL A 160 45.09 8.41 11.25
#